data_944e47522dbd6b36329c734638ac151b
#
_entry.id   944e47522dbd6b36329c734638ac151b
#
_cell.length_a   1.000
_cell.length_b   1.000
_cell.length_c   1.000
_cell.angle_alpha   90.00
_cell.angle_beta   90.00
_cell.angle_gamma   90.00
#
_symmetry.space_group_name_H-M   'P 1'
#
loop_
_entity.id
_entity.type
_entity.pdbx_description
1 polymer ?
#
loop_
_entity_poly.entity_id
_entity_poly.type
_entity_poly.pdbx_seq_one_letter_code
_entity_poly.pdbx_strand_id
1 'polypeptide(L)'
;NNKFVNSILSIGELSLPQKLSLYLKIMSKGNINAFTLQQTEEVKKFLENIPSFPLDVSIAAYYLNINNITYGQYLKYLNDYNQEIENAQEDILKEVGDYTKTRYQIITLSLQQIMASHKDFKDLLLFISLFDSQNIPRDLLNSYKDKIIVDNFIHHLKKYSLITHELSSSLPVFSIHRSTQAIALTYLTKTLNLEKNKKTLEPVISSLEKYMADTLEKPSILLIKLFVSHCEV
;
A
#
# COMPACT_ATOMS: atom_id res chain seq x y z
N ASN A 1 20.69 15.53 34.44
CA ASN A 1 19.36 15.05 34.93
C ASN A 1 18.39 14.95 33.76
N ASN A 2 18.57 13.90 32.96
CA ASN A 2 17.60 13.55 31.90
C ASN A 2 16.53 12.64 32.51
N LYS A 3 15.41 13.23 32.90
CA LYS A 3 14.15 12.51 33.13
C LYS A 3 13.29 12.58 31.87
N PHE A 4 13.72 12.00 30.76
CA PHE A 4 12.81 11.53 29.75
C PHE A 4 12.36 10.13 30.19
N VAL A 5 11.27 10.08 30.90
CA VAL A 5 10.55 8.84 31.14
C VAL A 5 10.05 8.37 29.79
N ASN A 6 10.66 7.30 29.27
CA ASN A 6 10.19 6.59 28.09
C ASN A 6 8.82 5.99 28.40
N SER A 7 7.76 6.75 28.21
CA SER A 7 6.43 6.19 28.10
C SER A 7 6.35 5.55 26.71
N ILE A 8 6.64 4.26 26.65
CA ILE A 8 6.36 3.44 25.46
C ILE A 8 4.84 3.39 25.32
N LEU A 9 4.29 4.17 24.39
CA LEU A 9 2.89 4.06 24.01
C LEU A 9 2.77 2.78 23.19
N SER A 10 2.26 1.70 23.80
CA SER A 10 1.92 0.48 23.06
C SER A 10 0.68 0.76 22.23
N ILE A 11 0.85 0.89 20.92
CA ILE A 11 -0.26 0.94 19.97
C ILE A 11 -0.72 -0.52 19.79
N GLY A 12 -1.74 -0.91 20.54
CA GLY A 12 -2.34 -2.23 20.45
C GLY A 12 -3.20 -2.41 19.20
N GLU A 13 -3.66 -3.63 19.01
CA GLU A 13 -4.67 -3.97 18.00
C GLU A 13 -5.99 -3.24 18.27
N LEU A 14 -6.72 -2.93 17.19
CA LEU A 14 -8.06 -2.34 17.32
C LEU A 14 -9.05 -3.34 17.94
N SER A 15 -9.78 -2.92 18.94
CA SER A 15 -10.96 -3.67 19.40
C SER A 15 -12.05 -3.69 18.31
N LEU A 16 -12.98 -4.64 18.38
CA LEU A 16 -14.10 -4.71 17.42
C LEU A 16 -14.90 -3.39 17.34
N PRO A 17 -15.21 -2.68 18.44
CA PRO A 17 -15.83 -1.36 18.38
C PRO A 17 -15.00 -0.31 17.64
N GLN A 18 -13.67 -0.34 17.79
CA GLN A 18 -12.77 0.59 17.08
C GLN A 18 -12.69 0.25 15.58
N LYS A 19 -12.61 -1.05 15.21
CA LYS A 19 -12.70 -1.50 13.83
C LYS A 19 -14.01 -1.03 13.18
N LEU A 20 -15.14 -1.22 13.89
CA LEU A 20 -16.45 -0.80 13.44
C LEU A 20 -16.51 0.72 13.22
N SER A 21 -16.03 1.50 14.19
CA SER A 21 -16.00 2.96 14.08
C SER A 21 -15.18 3.44 12.86
N LEU A 22 -13.99 2.87 12.66
CA LEU A 22 -13.15 3.18 11.52
C LEU A 22 -13.83 2.80 10.19
N TYR A 23 -14.39 1.60 10.11
CA TYR A 23 -15.09 1.10 8.93
C TYR A 23 -16.28 1.99 8.56
N LEU A 24 -17.16 2.29 9.54
CA LEU A 24 -18.33 3.13 9.32
C LEU A 24 -17.94 4.55 8.88
N LYS A 25 -16.89 5.11 9.46
CA LYS A 25 -16.37 6.43 9.06
C LYS A 25 -15.96 6.47 7.58
N ILE A 26 -15.34 5.41 7.08
CA ILE A 26 -14.91 5.31 5.67
C ILE A 26 -16.12 5.11 4.77
N MET A 27 -17.00 4.16 5.10
CA MET A 27 -18.13 3.79 4.25
C MET A 27 -19.23 4.86 4.18
N SER A 28 -19.47 5.56 5.28
CA SER A 28 -20.52 6.58 5.39
C SER A 28 -20.05 7.99 5.04
N LYS A 29 -18.78 8.16 4.64
CA LYS A 29 -18.15 9.48 4.46
C LYS A 29 -18.34 10.39 5.68
N GLY A 30 -18.34 9.82 6.88
CA GLY A 30 -18.51 10.50 8.16
C GLY A 30 -19.95 10.56 8.71
N ASN A 31 -20.96 10.09 7.98
CA ASN A 31 -22.35 10.04 8.47
C ASN A 31 -22.63 8.67 9.14
N ILE A 32 -22.32 8.54 10.43
CA ILE A 32 -22.42 7.29 11.18
C ILE A 32 -23.88 6.76 11.26
N ASN A 33 -24.88 7.64 11.13
CA ASN A 33 -26.30 7.27 11.20
C ASN A 33 -26.85 6.64 9.90
N ALA A 34 -26.00 6.41 8.89
CA ALA A 34 -26.40 5.84 7.61
C ALA A 34 -26.65 4.32 7.67
N PHE A 35 -26.32 3.65 8.80
CA PHE A 35 -26.43 2.19 8.94
C PHE A 35 -27.55 1.82 9.93
N THR A 36 -28.37 0.86 9.53
CA THR A 36 -29.35 0.23 10.42
C THR A 36 -28.67 -0.69 11.45
N LEU A 37 -29.39 -1.08 12.50
CA LEU A 37 -28.88 -2.05 13.49
C LEU A 37 -28.48 -3.38 12.81
N GLN A 38 -29.31 -3.88 11.89
CA GLN A 38 -29.03 -5.12 11.14
C GLN A 38 -27.77 -5.01 10.32
N GLN A 39 -27.61 -3.92 9.56
CA GLN A 39 -26.39 -3.67 8.78
C GLN A 39 -25.15 -3.57 9.66
N THR A 40 -25.28 -2.96 10.84
CA THR A 40 -24.18 -2.86 11.81
C THR A 40 -23.74 -4.24 12.31
N GLU A 41 -24.67 -5.16 12.57
CA GLU A 41 -24.33 -6.53 12.96
C GLU A 41 -23.67 -7.32 11.82
N GLU A 42 -24.10 -7.13 10.58
CA GLU A 42 -23.44 -7.73 9.41
C GLU A 42 -22.01 -7.23 9.24
N VAL A 43 -21.77 -5.92 9.43
CA VAL A 43 -20.43 -5.32 9.44
C VAL A 43 -19.55 -5.90 10.53
N LYS A 44 -20.06 -6.08 11.76
CA LYS A 44 -19.30 -6.69 12.85
C LYS A 44 -18.82 -8.09 12.49
N LYS A 45 -19.70 -8.95 11.98
CA LYS A 45 -19.37 -10.31 11.53
C LYS A 45 -18.31 -10.30 10.41
N PHE A 46 -18.41 -9.37 9.48
CA PHE A 46 -17.39 -9.19 8.45
C PHE A 46 -16.04 -8.81 9.07
N LEU A 47 -16.03 -7.83 9.98
CA LEU A 47 -14.81 -7.33 10.62
C LEU A 47 -14.11 -8.35 11.53
N GLU A 48 -14.79 -9.39 11.99
CA GLU A 48 -14.16 -10.52 12.70
C GLU A 48 -13.14 -11.26 11.82
N ASN A 49 -13.34 -11.25 10.49
CA ASN A 49 -12.45 -11.88 9.52
C ASN A 49 -11.33 -10.95 9.03
N ILE A 50 -11.35 -9.68 9.43
CA ILE A 50 -10.34 -8.70 9.02
C ILE A 50 -9.36 -8.49 10.18
N PRO A 51 -8.04 -8.46 9.95
CA PRO A 51 -7.05 -8.19 10.98
C PRO A 51 -7.32 -6.88 11.74
N SER A 52 -6.93 -6.86 13.00
CA SER A 52 -7.27 -5.77 13.95
C SER A 52 -6.36 -4.54 13.81
N PHE A 53 -5.88 -4.23 12.61
CA PHE A 53 -5.04 -3.06 12.38
C PHE A 53 -5.73 -2.02 11.48
N PRO A 54 -5.49 -0.72 11.73
CA PRO A 54 -6.13 0.36 10.97
C PRO A 54 -5.96 0.23 9.46
N LEU A 55 -4.76 -0.18 9.01
CA LEU A 55 -4.45 -0.34 7.59
C LEU A 55 -5.35 -1.40 6.94
N ASP A 56 -5.45 -2.58 7.56
CA ASP A 56 -6.21 -3.71 6.99
C ASP A 56 -7.71 -3.38 6.91
N VAL A 57 -8.26 -2.77 7.97
CA VAL A 57 -9.66 -2.32 8.01
C VAL A 57 -9.91 -1.25 6.94
N SER A 58 -8.98 -0.30 6.78
CA SER A 58 -9.10 0.78 5.79
C SER A 58 -9.08 0.23 4.38
N ILE A 59 -8.11 -0.62 4.03
CA ILE A 59 -7.99 -1.21 2.70
C ILE A 59 -9.24 -2.03 2.37
N ALA A 60 -9.72 -2.87 3.29
CA ALA A 60 -10.92 -3.68 3.09
C ALA A 60 -12.16 -2.80 2.88
N ALA A 61 -12.34 -1.73 3.68
CA ALA A 61 -13.45 -0.81 3.55
C ALA A 61 -13.41 -0.06 2.20
N TYR A 62 -12.26 0.48 1.82
CA TYR A 62 -12.11 1.16 0.53
C TYR A 62 -12.32 0.20 -0.64
N TYR A 63 -11.80 -1.02 -0.56
CA TYR A 63 -12.00 -2.03 -1.60
C TYR A 63 -13.49 -2.33 -1.83
N LEU A 64 -14.25 -2.57 -0.75
CA LEU A 64 -15.70 -2.81 -0.82
C LEU A 64 -16.44 -1.62 -1.41
N ASN A 65 -16.11 -0.41 -0.97
CA ASN A 65 -16.74 0.83 -1.42
C ASN A 65 -16.48 1.11 -2.91
N ILE A 66 -15.25 0.83 -3.38
CA ILE A 66 -14.84 1.10 -4.77
C ILE A 66 -15.46 0.10 -5.73
N ASN A 67 -15.44 -1.19 -5.37
CA ASN A 67 -15.85 -2.26 -6.27
C ASN A 67 -17.34 -2.61 -6.13
N ASN A 68 -18.04 -2.01 -5.16
CA ASN A 68 -19.47 -2.21 -4.90
C ASN A 68 -19.85 -3.70 -4.81
N ILE A 69 -19.06 -4.46 -4.04
CA ILE A 69 -19.27 -5.90 -3.82
C ILE A 69 -19.75 -6.18 -2.39
N THR A 70 -20.35 -7.35 -2.18
CA THR A 70 -20.80 -7.79 -0.86
C THR A 70 -19.65 -8.29 0.01
N TYR A 71 -19.86 -8.33 1.34
CA TYR A 71 -18.90 -8.90 2.30
C TYR A 71 -18.55 -10.35 1.95
N GLY A 72 -19.55 -11.16 1.59
CA GLY A 72 -19.35 -12.56 1.19
C GLY A 72 -18.49 -12.70 -0.07
N GLN A 73 -18.69 -11.86 -1.07
CA GLN A 73 -17.83 -11.83 -2.27
C GLN A 73 -16.40 -11.44 -1.95
N TYR A 74 -16.21 -10.43 -1.10
CA TYR A 74 -14.86 -10.03 -0.68
C TYR A 74 -14.13 -11.14 0.07
N LEU A 75 -14.77 -11.76 1.05
CA LEU A 75 -14.20 -12.88 1.81
C LEU A 75 -13.92 -14.10 0.90
N LYS A 76 -14.78 -14.34 -0.10
CA LYS A 76 -14.53 -15.36 -1.12
C LYS A 76 -13.28 -15.04 -1.91
N TYR A 77 -13.11 -13.80 -2.38
CA TYR A 77 -11.88 -13.40 -3.11
C TYR A 77 -10.63 -13.58 -2.26
N LEU A 78 -10.68 -13.26 -0.96
CA LEU A 78 -9.56 -13.52 -0.06
C LEU A 78 -9.26 -15.04 0.04
N ASN A 79 -10.28 -15.89 0.11
CA ASN A 79 -10.12 -17.34 0.21
C ASN A 79 -9.67 -17.99 -1.10
N ASP A 80 -10.23 -17.59 -2.25
CA ASP A 80 -9.84 -18.09 -3.56
C ASP A 80 -8.36 -17.80 -3.83
N TYR A 81 -7.88 -16.64 -3.34
CA TYR A 81 -6.47 -16.25 -3.40
C TYR A 81 -5.55 -17.14 -2.55
N ASN A 82 -6.07 -17.76 -1.49
CA ASN A 82 -5.31 -18.70 -0.67
C ASN A 82 -4.79 -19.89 -1.47
N GLN A 83 -5.61 -20.46 -2.37
CA GLN A 83 -5.24 -21.65 -3.13
C GLN A 83 -4.13 -21.36 -4.16
N GLU A 84 -4.10 -20.18 -4.75
CA GLU A 84 -3.03 -19.76 -5.67
C GLU A 84 -1.72 -19.44 -4.93
N ILE A 85 -1.81 -18.89 -3.71
CA ILE A 85 -0.66 -18.51 -2.89
C ILE A 85 -0.03 -19.70 -2.19
N GLU A 86 -0.79 -20.65 -1.70
CA GLU A 86 -0.27 -21.86 -1.03
C GLU A 86 0.68 -22.64 -1.93
N ASN A 87 0.41 -22.68 -3.23
CA ASN A 87 1.28 -23.32 -4.21
C ASN A 87 2.56 -22.52 -4.54
N ALA A 88 2.60 -21.22 -4.24
CA ALA A 88 3.69 -20.33 -4.64
C ALA A 88 4.51 -19.75 -3.48
N GLN A 89 4.09 -19.92 -2.23
CA GLN A 89 4.62 -19.16 -1.10
C GLN A 89 4.89 -19.96 0.16
N GLU A 90 4.97 -21.30 0.09
CA GLU A 90 5.27 -22.12 1.27
C GLU A 90 6.47 -21.59 2.09
N ASP A 91 7.48 -21.01 1.44
CA ASP A 91 8.70 -20.58 2.11
C ASP A 91 8.59 -19.24 2.85
N ILE A 92 7.71 -18.33 2.39
CA ILE A 92 7.52 -16.99 3.04
C ILE A 92 6.46 -17.05 4.15
N LEU A 93 5.47 -17.93 4.00
CA LEU A 93 4.35 -18.04 4.93
C LEU A 93 4.61 -19.03 6.08
N LYS A 94 5.61 -19.90 5.98
CA LYS A 94 5.96 -20.87 7.03
C LYS A 94 6.43 -20.23 8.34
N GLU A 95 6.98 -19.02 8.28
CA GLU A 95 7.44 -18.28 9.46
C GLU A 95 6.45 -17.24 9.99
N VAL A 96 5.30 -17.06 9.31
CA VAL A 96 4.43 -15.91 9.53
C VAL A 96 3.01 -16.37 9.81
N GLY A 97 2.49 -16.08 11.01
CA GLY A 97 1.18 -16.53 11.46
C GLY A 97 0.00 -16.07 10.58
N ASP A 98 -1.19 -16.65 10.80
CA ASP A 98 -2.45 -16.41 10.03
C ASP A 98 -2.79 -14.93 9.79
N TYR A 99 -2.43 -14.07 10.72
CA TYR A 99 -2.56 -12.61 10.63
C TYR A 99 -1.85 -12.01 9.41
N THR A 100 -0.60 -12.41 9.18
CA THR A 100 0.20 -11.89 8.08
C THR A 100 -0.29 -12.43 6.73
N LYS A 101 -0.81 -13.65 6.71
CA LYS A 101 -1.44 -14.25 5.55
C LYS A 101 -2.65 -13.41 5.09
N THR A 102 -3.58 -13.12 5.99
CA THR A 102 -4.77 -12.30 5.68
C THR A 102 -4.40 -10.89 5.23
N ARG A 103 -3.43 -10.25 5.88
CA ARG A 103 -2.91 -8.93 5.46
C ARG A 103 -2.32 -8.98 4.06
N TYR A 104 -1.52 -9.99 3.77
CA TYR A 104 -0.94 -10.18 2.44
C TYR A 104 -2.04 -10.25 1.37
N GLN A 105 -3.09 -11.02 1.61
CA GLN A 105 -4.23 -11.16 0.69
C GLN A 105 -4.97 -9.84 0.48
N ILE A 106 -5.30 -9.13 1.56
CA ILE A 106 -5.99 -7.83 1.51
C ILE A 106 -5.22 -6.83 0.65
N ILE A 107 -3.91 -6.73 0.88
CA ILE A 107 -3.05 -5.80 0.14
C ILE A 107 -2.92 -6.25 -1.32
N THR A 108 -2.61 -7.52 -1.56
CA THR A 108 -2.39 -8.03 -2.92
C THR A 108 -3.66 -7.94 -3.78
N LEU A 109 -4.84 -8.21 -3.23
CA LEU A 109 -6.10 -8.04 -3.93
C LEU A 109 -6.30 -6.59 -4.41
N SER A 110 -5.95 -5.61 -3.57
CA SER A 110 -6.01 -4.19 -3.95
C SER A 110 -4.97 -3.82 -5.00
N LEU A 111 -3.74 -4.36 -4.89
CA LEU A 111 -2.67 -4.14 -5.88
C LEU A 111 -3.04 -4.70 -7.26
N GLN A 112 -3.70 -5.87 -7.32
CA GLN A 112 -4.17 -6.45 -8.57
C GLN A 112 -5.19 -5.55 -9.27
N GLN A 113 -6.15 -4.98 -8.53
CA GLN A 113 -7.11 -4.05 -9.09
C GLN A 113 -6.44 -2.78 -9.65
N ILE A 114 -5.43 -2.28 -8.95
CA ILE A 114 -4.63 -1.14 -9.42
C ILE A 114 -3.90 -1.49 -10.71
N MET A 115 -3.20 -2.62 -10.74
CA MET A 115 -2.44 -3.05 -11.93
C MET A 115 -3.33 -3.35 -13.13
N ALA A 116 -4.54 -3.87 -12.90
CA ALA A 116 -5.53 -4.10 -13.95
C ALA A 116 -6.10 -2.79 -14.54
N SER A 117 -6.04 -1.69 -13.81
CA SER A 117 -6.59 -0.40 -14.23
C SER A 117 -5.79 0.29 -15.35
N HIS A 118 -4.48 0.05 -15.44
CA HIS A 118 -3.62 0.60 -16.49
C HIS A 118 -2.34 -0.23 -16.68
N LYS A 119 -1.91 -0.41 -17.92
CA LYS A 119 -0.72 -1.22 -18.28
C LYS A 119 0.58 -0.79 -17.60
N ASP A 120 0.78 0.52 -17.40
CA ASP A 120 2.00 1.08 -16.80
C ASP A 120 1.99 1.06 -15.26
N PHE A 121 0.86 0.74 -14.61
CA PHE A 121 0.77 0.77 -13.15
C PHE A 121 1.59 -0.33 -12.46
N LYS A 122 1.78 -1.45 -13.14
CA LYS A 122 2.65 -2.52 -12.69
C LYS A 122 4.12 -2.07 -12.61
N ASP A 123 4.58 -1.34 -13.63
CA ASP A 123 5.94 -0.80 -13.68
C ASP A 123 6.15 0.29 -12.61
N LEU A 124 5.18 1.19 -12.46
CA LEU A 124 5.21 2.23 -11.42
C LEU A 124 5.16 1.64 -10.01
N LEU A 125 4.40 0.57 -9.81
CA LEU A 125 4.35 -0.13 -8.53
C LEU A 125 5.69 -0.79 -8.20
N LEU A 126 6.33 -1.45 -9.19
CA LEU A 126 7.68 -1.98 -9.05
C LEU A 126 8.67 -0.85 -8.71
N PHE A 127 8.58 0.26 -9.43
CA PHE A 127 9.45 1.41 -9.24
C PHE A 127 9.41 1.90 -7.79
N ILE A 128 8.23 2.20 -7.23
CA ILE A 128 8.11 2.68 -5.84
C ILE A 128 8.43 1.61 -4.78
N SER A 129 8.38 0.34 -5.15
CA SER A 129 8.70 -0.75 -4.22
C SER A 129 10.21 -0.95 -4.00
N LEU A 130 11.04 -0.32 -4.82
CA LEU A 130 12.50 -0.42 -4.75
C LEU A 130 13.16 0.72 -3.97
N PHE A 131 12.39 1.70 -3.48
CA PHE A 131 12.90 2.85 -2.73
C PHE A 131 12.57 2.76 -1.24
N ASP A 132 13.05 3.77 -0.47
CA ASP A 132 12.51 3.96 0.88
C ASP A 132 10.99 4.21 0.78
N SER A 133 10.26 3.66 1.73
CA SER A 133 8.80 3.78 1.83
C SER A 133 8.32 5.19 2.14
N GLN A 134 9.19 6.06 2.62
CA GLN A 134 8.87 7.41 3.09
C GLN A 134 9.32 8.48 2.11
N ASN A 135 8.53 9.54 2.02
CA ASN A 135 8.88 10.76 1.29
C ASN A 135 9.28 10.54 -0.18
N ILE A 136 8.60 9.64 -0.89
CA ILE A 136 8.86 9.36 -2.31
C ILE A 136 8.51 10.60 -3.12
N PRO A 137 9.48 11.23 -3.84
CA PRO A 137 9.21 12.41 -4.64
C PRO A 137 8.35 12.06 -5.85
N ARG A 138 7.27 12.81 -6.07
CA ARG A 138 6.41 12.60 -7.24
C ARG A 138 7.16 12.83 -8.56
N ASP A 139 8.09 13.79 -8.59
CA ASP A 139 8.87 14.11 -9.79
C ASP A 139 9.80 12.96 -10.21
N LEU A 140 10.20 12.11 -9.26
CA LEU A 140 10.92 10.88 -9.55
C LEU A 140 10.08 9.94 -10.45
N LEU A 141 8.78 9.80 -10.16
CA LEU A 141 7.88 9.00 -11.00
C LEU A 141 7.64 9.65 -12.36
N ASN A 142 7.59 11.00 -12.41
CA ASN A 142 7.42 11.77 -13.66
C ASN A 142 8.65 11.63 -14.58
N SER A 143 9.84 11.32 -14.06
CA SER A 143 11.01 11.00 -14.90
C SER A 143 10.89 9.64 -15.58
N TYR A 144 10.05 8.74 -15.04
CA TYR A 144 9.86 7.37 -15.52
C TYR A 144 8.64 7.21 -16.45
N LYS A 145 7.52 7.85 -16.14
CA LYS A 145 6.28 7.78 -16.91
C LYS A 145 5.65 9.18 -17.07
N ASP A 146 4.76 9.29 -18.05
CA ASP A 146 4.01 10.53 -18.29
C ASP A 146 3.26 11.00 -17.03
N LYS A 147 3.23 12.32 -16.85
CA LYS A 147 2.62 12.96 -15.67
C LYS A 147 1.15 12.56 -15.45
N ILE A 148 0.36 12.42 -16.50
CA ILE A 148 -1.05 12.04 -16.40
C ILE A 148 -1.16 10.60 -15.90
N ILE A 149 -0.29 9.71 -16.35
CA ILE A 149 -0.23 8.32 -15.90
C ILE A 149 0.15 8.26 -14.42
N VAL A 150 1.16 9.04 -14.02
CA VAL A 150 1.61 9.15 -12.62
C VAL A 150 0.49 9.69 -11.72
N ASP A 151 -0.23 10.73 -12.17
CA ASP A 151 -1.36 11.31 -11.43
C ASP A 151 -2.46 10.30 -11.19
N ASN A 152 -2.81 9.55 -12.23
CA ASN A 152 -3.81 8.49 -12.14
C ASN A 152 -3.33 7.35 -11.24
N PHE A 153 -2.07 6.95 -11.31
CA PHE A 153 -1.50 5.94 -10.44
C PHE A 153 -1.58 6.33 -8.96
N ILE A 154 -1.10 7.53 -8.62
CA ILE A 154 -1.18 8.08 -7.27
C ILE A 154 -2.63 8.18 -6.79
N HIS A 155 -3.55 8.59 -7.67
CA HIS A 155 -4.98 8.62 -7.36
C HIS A 155 -5.50 7.23 -6.98
N HIS A 156 -5.15 6.19 -7.74
CA HIS A 156 -5.55 4.81 -7.43
C HIS A 156 -4.95 4.31 -6.12
N LEU A 157 -3.67 4.56 -5.85
CA LEU A 157 -3.05 4.20 -4.57
C LEU A 157 -3.76 4.87 -3.38
N LYS A 158 -4.13 6.15 -3.50
CA LYS A 158 -4.91 6.86 -2.49
C LYS A 158 -6.29 6.26 -2.30
N LYS A 159 -6.97 5.97 -3.41
CA LYS A 159 -8.31 5.42 -3.42
C LYS A 159 -8.42 4.12 -2.65
N TYR A 160 -7.36 3.29 -2.67
CA TYR A 160 -7.26 2.04 -1.90
C TYR A 160 -6.56 2.21 -0.54
N SER A 161 -6.28 3.45 -0.11
CA SER A 161 -5.60 3.73 1.18
C SER A 161 -4.21 3.09 1.32
N LEU A 162 -3.49 2.92 0.22
CA LEU A 162 -2.16 2.30 0.22
C LEU A 162 -1.03 3.30 0.46
N ILE A 163 -1.29 4.60 0.27
CA ILE A 163 -0.33 5.68 0.47
C ILE A 163 -0.91 6.80 1.34
N THR A 164 0.00 7.52 1.98
CA THR A 164 -0.27 8.77 2.69
C THR A 164 0.40 9.94 2.01
N HIS A 165 -0.15 11.14 2.17
CA HIS A 165 0.42 12.38 1.69
C HIS A 165 0.89 13.24 2.82
N GLU A 166 2.07 13.84 2.67
CA GLU A 166 2.51 14.94 3.51
C GLU A 166 2.19 16.26 2.83
N LEU A 167 1.26 17.02 3.42
CA LEU A 167 0.84 18.34 2.92
C LEU A 167 1.81 19.46 3.28
N SER A 168 2.84 19.16 4.09
CA SER A 168 3.70 20.18 4.72
C SER A 168 5.05 20.38 4.02
N SER A 169 5.38 19.62 3.01
CA SER A 169 6.66 19.74 2.30
C SER A 169 6.56 20.72 1.13
N SER A 170 7.61 21.51 0.93
CA SER A 170 7.79 22.37 -0.25
C SER A 170 7.86 21.56 -1.57
N LEU A 171 7.99 20.25 -1.47
CA LEU A 171 7.98 19.30 -2.59
C LEU A 171 6.81 18.33 -2.46
N PRO A 172 6.15 17.98 -3.57
CA PRO A 172 5.08 17.00 -3.57
C PRO A 172 5.67 15.59 -3.36
N VAL A 173 5.54 15.08 -2.14
CA VAL A 173 5.95 13.72 -1.75
C VAL A 173 4.77 12.90 -1.28
N PHE A 174 4.92 11.59 -1.28
CA PHE A 174 4.00 10.65 -0.66
C PHE A 174 4.78 9.51 0.00
N SER A 175 4.14 8.80 0.90
CA SER A 175 4.72 7.65 1.59
C SER A 175 3.82 6.44 1.41
N ILE A 176 4.44 5.27 1.26
CA ILE A 176 3.75 3.98 1.23
C ILE A 176 3.99 3.28 2.56
N HIS A 177 3.00 2.56 3.08
CA HIS A 177 3.21 1.80 4.30
C HIS A 177 4.23 0.67 4.07
N ARG A 178 5.22 0.50 4.95
CA ARG A 178 6.30 -0.49 4.77
C ARG A 178 5.80 -1.90 4.48
N SER A 179 4.74 -2.36 5.16
CA SER A 179 4.16 -3.67 4.87
C SER A 179 3.52 -3.74 3.49
N THR A 180 2.89 -2.67 3.01
CA THR A 180 2.34 -2.59 1.65
C THR A 180 3.46 -2.67 0.62
N GLN A 181 4.55 -1.95 0.83
CA GLN A 181 5.72 -1.95 -0.05
C GLN A 181 6.39 -3.32 -0.11
N ALA A 182 6.65 -3.94 1.04
CA ALA A 182 7.25 -5.28 1.12
C ALA A 182 6.39 -6.34 0.42
N ILE A 183 5.06 -6.29 0.63
CA ILE A 183 4.11 -7.18 -0.03
C ILE A 183 4.09 -6.92 -1.54
N ALA A 184 4.07 -5.65 -1.98
CA ALA A 184 4.10 -5.30 -3.39
C ALA A 184 5.38 -5.82 -4.06
N LEU A 185 6.54 -5.62 -3.45
CA LEU A 185 7.82 -6.10 -3.98
C LEU A 185 7.84 -7.62 -4.07
N THR A 186 7.44 -8.33 -3.02
CA THR A 186 7.36 -9.80 -3.01
C THR A 186 6.43 -10.31 -4.10
N TYR A 187 5.24 -9.74 -4.22
CA TYR A 187 4.27 -10.09 -5.24
C TYR A 187 4.80 -9.85 -6.67
N LEU A 188 5.41 -8.70 -6.91
CA LEU A 188 5.96 -8.32 -8.21
C LEU A 188 7.20 -9.15 -8.58
N THR A 189 8.07 -9.45 -7.62
CA THR A 189 9.25 -10.31 -7.85
C THR A 189 8.84 -11.66 -8.42
N LYS A 190 7.78 -12.26 -7.86
CA LYS A 190 7.23 -13.53 -8.36
C LYS A 190 6.51 -13.37 -9.70
N THR A 191 5.58 -12.42 -9.78
CA THR A 191 4.74 -12.21 -10.98
C THR A 191 5.56 -11.84 -12.22
N LEU A 192 6.66 -11.10 -12.05
CA LEU A 192 7.58 -10.68 -13.10
C LEU A 192 8.76 -11.63 -13.28
N ASN A 193 8.90 -12.62 -12.39
CA ASN A 193 10.05 -13.53 -12.36
C ASN A 193 11.38 -12.75 -12.38
N LEU A 194 11.51 -11.74 -11.51
CA LEU A 194 12.64 -10.80 -11.52
C LEU A 194 13.98 -11.49 -11.29
N GLU A 195 14.02 -12.61 -10.58
CA GLU A 195 15.24 -13.40 -10.36
C GLU A 195 15.85 -13.90 -11.67
N LYS A 196 15.01 -14.30 -12.63
CA LYS A 196 15.42 -14.78 -13.95
C LYS A 196 15.40 -13.70 -15.03
N ASN A 197 14.60 -12.66 -14.85
CA ASN A 197 14.39 -11.62 -15.84
C ASN A 197 14.83 -10.24 -15.33
N LYS A 198 16.13 -10.11 -15.08
CA LYS A 198 16.75 -8.84 -14.61
C LYS A 198 16.56 -7.66 -15.58
N LYS A 199 16.34 -7.94 -16.88
CA LYS A 199 16.06 -6.90 -17.89
C LYS A 199 14.84 -6.05 -17.57
N THR A 200 13.87 -6.58 -16.80
CA THR A 200 12.72 -5.81 -16.36
C THR A 200 13.09 -4.63 -15.47
N LEU A 201 14.27 -4.65 -14.84
CA LEU A 201 14.77 -3.55 -14.00
C LEU A 201 15.52 -2.47 -14.79
N GLU A 202 15.98 -2.74 -16.03
CA GLU A 202 16.74 -1.79 -16.83
C GLU A 202 16.03 -0.43 -17.02
N PRO A 203 14.73 -0.35 -17.34
CA PRO A 203 14.04 0.93 -17.46
C PRO A 203 13.97 1.72 -16.15
N VAL A 204 13.85 1.01 -15.01
CA VAL A 204 13.87 1.61 -13.68
C VAL A 204 15.23 2.23 -13.38
N ILE A 205 16.31 1.47 -13.62
CA ILE A 205 17.70 1.92 -13.41
C ILE A 205 18.01 3.13 -14.30
N SER A 206 17.70 3.06 -15.59
CA SER A 206 17.93 4.18 -16.52
C SER A 206 17.18 5.45 -16.13
N SER A 207 15.95 5.31 -15.63
CA SER A 207 15.18 6.46 -15.14
C SER A 207 15.77 7.08 -13.89
N LEU A 208 16.30 6.24 -12.98
CA LEU A 208 17.01 6.70 -11.80
C LEU A 208 18.30 7.46 -12.14
N GLU A 209 19.12 6.89 -13.00
CA GLU A 209 20.36 7.52 -13.46
C GLU A 209 20.08 8.90 -14.07
N LYS A 210 19.05 8.99 -14.92
CA LYS A 210 18.61 10.26 -15.49
C LYS A 210 18.15 11.25 -14.42
N TYR A 211 17.29 10.83 -13.52
CA TYR A 211 16.79 11.70 -12.44
C TYR A 211 17.92 12.20 -11.53
N MET A 212 18.91 11.34 -11.25
CA MET A 212 20.12 11.72 -10.50
C MET A 212 20.92 12.79 -11.25
N ALA A 213 21.20 12.57 -12.53
CA ALA A 213 21.94 13.53 -13.34
C ALA A 213 21.25 14.89 -13.37
N ASP A 214 19.92 14.92 -13.66
CA ASP A 214 19.13 16.15 -13.70
C ASP A 214 19.10 16.87 -12.33
N THR A 215 19.10 16.12 -11.22
CA THR A 215 19.10 16.66 -9.86
C THR A 215 20.45 17.26 -9.48
N LEU A 216 21.55 16.67 -9.94
CA LEU A 216 22.91 17.18 -9.71
C LEU A 216 23.24 18.40 -10.55
N GLU A 217 22.69 18.51 -11.76
CA GLU A 217 22.84 19.69 -12.64
C GLU A 217 22.10 20.93 -12.06
N LYS A 218 21.02 20.74 -11.35
CA LYS A 218 20.22 21.79 -10.69
C LYS A 218 20.13 21.53 -9.20
N PRO A 219 21.21 21.70 -8.44
CA PRO A 219 21.31 21.22 -7.08
C PRO A 219 20.28 21.90 -6.17
N SER A 220 19.26 21.14 -5.78
CA SER A 220 18.39 21.46 -4.66
C SER A 220 18.85 20.60 -3.47
N ILE A 221 19.37 21.23 -2.43
CA ILE A 221 19.81 20.54 -1.20
C ILE A 221 18.69 19.66 -0.65
N LEU A 222 17.44 20.10 -0.77
CA LEU A 222 16.27 19.36 -0.30
C LEU A 222 16.03 18.09 -1.12
N LEU A 223 16.11 18.18 -2.45
CA LEU A 223 15.97 17.01 -3.34
C LEU A 223 17.10 16.01 -3.14
N ILE A 224 18.33 16.49 -2.99
CA ILE A 224 19.50 15.63 -2.73
C ILE A 224 19.31 14.88 -1.42
N LYS A 225 18.90 15.55 -0.34
CA LYS A 225 18.64 14.90 0.96
C LYS A 225 17.53 13.86 0.89
N LEU A 226 16.45 14.16 0.18
CA LEU A 226 15.37 13.19 -0.04
C LEU A 226 15.87 11.99 -0.84
N PHE A 227 16.66 12.22 -1.87
CA PHE A 227 17.14 11.15 -2.74
C PHE A 227 18.15 10.23 -2.06
N VAL A 228 19.06 10.78 -1.25
CA VAL A 228 20.08 9.99 -0.49
C VAL A 228 19.39 8.92 0.37
N SER A 229 18.29 9.25 1.05
CA SER A 229 17.56 8.26 1.87
C SER A 229 17.01 7.09 1.05
N HIS A 230 16.77 7.28 -0.24
CA HIS A 230 16.29 6.22 -1.14
C HIS A 230 17.43 5.38 -1.74
N CYS A 231 18.68 5.78 -1.61
CA CYS A 231 19.86 5.05 -2.08
C CYS A 231 20.46 4.11 -1.03
N GLU A 232 20.06 4.24 0.23
CA GLU A 232 20.58 3.48 1.38
C GLU A 232 19.73 2.21 1.69
N VAL A 233 18.73 1.87 0.87
CA VAL A 233 17.77 0.77 1.09
C VAL A 233 18.29 -0.57 0.52
#